data_96e3c622e897643ef26a96d5b073bbd9
#
_entry.id   96e3c622e897643ef26a96d5b073bbd9
#
_cell.length_a   1.000
_cell.length_b   1.000
_cell.length_c   1.000
_cell.angle_alpha   90.00
_cell.angle_beta   90.00
_cell.angle_gamma   90.00
#
_symmetry.space_group_name_H-M   'P 1'
#
loop_
_entity.id
_entity.type
_entity.pdbx_description
1 polymer ?
#
loop_
_entity_poly.entity_id
_entity_poly.type
_entity_poly.pdbx_seq_one_letter_code
_entity_poly.pdbx_strand_id
1 'polypeptide(L)'
;MRHVGLLVLGSFINSLGTGLTAFGLAVIMLRAHGTASSVAVIQMSAFAPLVLLAPLAGVLADRYDRRLMMIIGDAGSILGLGIILAALSSPRPSLAWVCAGAVISSCLAALTEPALRASVTDLATE
;
A
#
# COMPACT_ATOMS: atom_id res chain seq x y z
N MET A 1 -21.96 0.72 16.30
CA MET A 1 -22.01 1.76 15.27
C MET A 1 -20.80 2.68 15.27
N ARG A 2 -20.32 3.12 16.43
CA ARG A 2 -19.12 3.98 16.53
C ARG A 2 -17.87 3.33 15.94
N HIS A 3 -17.69 2.04 16.19
CA HIS A 3 -16.51 1.31 15.71
C HIS A 3 -16.49 1.18 14.19
N VAL A 4 -17.64 0.96 13.58
CA VAL A 4 -17.77 0.88 12.12
C VAL A 4 -17.44 2.24 11.48
N GLY A 5 -17.94 3.32 12.08
CA GLY A 5 -17.62 4.68 11.61
C GLY A 5 -16.14 4.99 11.66
N LEU A 6 -15.47 4.59 12.74
CA LEU A 6 -14.02 4.79 12.88
C LEU A 6 -13.23 3.98 11.86
N LEU A 7 -13.65 2.74 11.60
CA LEU A 7 -13.01 1.89 10.59
C LEU A 7 -13.17 2.45 9.18
N VAL A 8 -14.38 2.93 8.86
CA VAL A 8 -14.65 3.54 7.54
C VAL A 8 -13.82 4.82 7.38
N LEU A 9 -13.76 5.64 8.41
CA LEU A 9 -12.95 6.87 8.39
C LEU A 9 -11.47 6.55 8.23
N GLY A 10 -10.96 5.58 8.97
CA GLY A 10 -9.57 5.14 8.88
C GLY A 10 -9.25 4.60 7.49
N SER A 11 -10.15 3.80 6.92
CA SER A 11 -9.99 3.26 5.56
C SER A 11 -9.98 4.38 4.52
N PHE A 12 -10.85 5.38 4.68
CA PHE A 12 -10.91 6.54 3.79
C PHE A 12 -9.61 7.34 3.84
N ILE A 13 -9.10 7.62 5.05
CA ILE A 13 -7.84 8.34 5.24
C ILE A 13 -6.68 7.54 4.62
N ASN A 14 -6.65 6.23 4.84
CA ASN A 14 -5.63 5.36 4.26
C ASN A 14 -5.67 5.38 2.73
N SER A 15 -6.86 5.32 2.14
CA SER A 15 -7.03 5.38 0.69
C SER A 15 -6.58 6.70 0.12
N LEU A 16 -6.89 7.80 0.81
CA LEU A 16 -6.41 9.14 0.43
C LEU A 16 -4.88 9.20 0.46
N GLY A 17 -4.28 8.69 1.53
CA GLY A 17 -2.82 8.65 1.66
C GLY A 17 -2.16 7.84 0.55
N THR A 18 -2.73 6.68 0.24
CA THR A 18 -2.24 5.83 -0.84
C THR A 18 -2.35 6.53 -2.21
N GLY A 19 -3.49 7.15 -2.47
CA GLY A 19 -3.71 7.89 -3.70
C GLY A 19 -2.76 9.07 -3.85
N LEU A 20 -2.58 9.84 -2.77
CA LEU A 20 -1.65 10.97 -2.76
C LEU A 20 -0.21 10.52 -2.96
N THR A 21 0.19 9.41 -2.34
CA THR A 21 1.52 8.83 -2.49
C THR A 21 1.75 8.39 -3.94
N ALA A 22 0.79 7.69 -4.53
CA ALA A 22 0.88 7.22 -5.91
C ALA A 22 1.01 8.40 -6.89
N PHE A 23 0.17 9.40 -6.71
CA PHE A 23 0.20 10.61 -7.54
C PHE A 23 1.50 11.39 -7.37
N GLY A 24 1.93 11.58 -6.11
CA GLY A 24 3.18 12.28 -5.80
C GLY A 24 4.39 11.59 -6.41
N LEU A 25 4.46 10.27 -6.29
CA LEU A 25 5.54 9.48 -6.90
C LEU A 25 5.54 9.59 -8.41
N ALA A 26 4.36 9.56 -9.03
CA ALA A 26 4.23 9.71 -10.48
C ALA A 26 4.79 11.06 -10.94
N VAL A 27 4.42 12.15 -10.24
CA VAL A 27 4.89 13.49 -10.57
C VAL A 27 6.41 13.62 -10.36
N ILE A 28 6.93 13.12 -9.24
CA ILE A 28 8.36 13.20 -8.91
C ILE A 28 9.18 12.43 -9.95
N MET A 29 8.74 11.24 -10.30
CA MET A 29 9.46 10.41 -11.27
C MET A 29 9.39 10.97 -12.69
N LEU A 30 8.26 11.58 -13.05
CA LEU A 30 8.12 12.25 -14.34
C LEU A 30 9.11 13.42 -14.43
N ARG A 31 9.25 14.19 -13.35
CA ARG A 31 10.20 15.31 -13.31
C ARG A 31 11.65 14.84 -13.32
N ALA A 32 11.94 13.75 -12.59
CA ALA A 32 13.30 13.24 -12.46
C ALA A 32 13.81 12.56 -13.73
N HIS A 33 12.98 11.76 -14.38
CA HIS A 33 13.36 10.95 -15.55
C HIS A 33 12.79 11.49 -16.87
N GLY A 34 11.74 12.31 -16.81
CA GLY A 34 11.16 12.95 -17.98
C GLY A 34 10.43 12.03 -18.96
N THR A 35 10.16 10.78 -18.58
CA THR A 35 9.52 9.79 -19.43
C THR A 35 8.24 9.23 -18.82
N ALA A 36 7.23 9.03 -19.66
CA ALA A 36 5.99 8.37 -19.24
C ALA A 36 6.23 6.91 -18.86
N SER A 37 7.26 6.28 -19.41
CA SER A 37 7.64 4.90 -19.09
C SER A 37 8.01 4.72 -17.62
N SER A 38 8.73 5.69 -17.03
CA SER A 38 9.09 5.64 -15.60
C SER A 38 7.85 5.65 -14.72
N VAL A 39 6.87 6.48 -15.04
CA VAL A 39 5.59 6.54 -14.33
C VAL A 39 4.86 5.21 -14.44
N ALA A 40 4.81 4.64 -15.65
CA ALA A 40 4.15 3.36 -15.91
C ALA A 40 4.79 2.22 -15.11
N VAL A 41 6.11 2.16 -15.06
CA VAL A 41 6.85 1.14 -14.31
C VAL A 41 6.53 1.22 -12.82
N ILE A 42 6.50 2.42 -12.26
CA ILE A 42 6.18 2.61 -10.84
C ILE A 42 4.74 2.21 -10.54
N GLN A 43 3.80 2.59 -11.39
CA GLN A 43 2.40 2.23 -11.21
C GLN A 43 2.20 0.71 -11.29
N MET A 44 2.87 0.06 -12.24
CA MET A 44 2.86 -1.40 -12.34
C MET A 44 3.46 -2.06 -11.11
N SER A 45 4.56 -1.52 -10.60
CA SER A 45 5.21 -2.02 -9.38
C SER A 45 4.30 -1.89 -8.16
N ALA A 46 3.47 -0.86 -8.13
CA ALA A 46 2.54 -0.63 -7.03
C ALA A 46 1.31 -1.53 -7.12
N PHE A 47 0.78 -1.76 -8.31
CA PHE A 47 -0.48 -2.50 -8.49
C PHE A 47 -0.30 -3.99 -8.74
N ALA A 48 0.76 -4.40 -9.42
CA ALA A 48 0.96 -5.82 -9.76
C ALA A 48 1.03 -6.73 -8.53
N PRO A 49 1.80 -6.41 -7.48
CA PRO A 49 1.80 -7.26 -6.29
C PRO A 49 0.43 -7.33 -5.61
N LEU A 50 -0.31 -6.22 -5.61
CA LEU A 50 -1.64 -6.17 -5.00
C LEU A 50 -2.59 -7.18 -5.68
N VAL A 51 -2.58 -7.22 -7.00
CA VAL A 51 -3.42 -8.12 -7.79
C VAL A 51 -2.94 -9.57 -7.64
N LEU A 52 -1.63 -9.81 -7.73
CA LEU A 52 -1.06 -11.15 -7.66
C LEU A 52 -1.22 -11.78 -6.29
N LEU A 53 -1.12 -10.99 -5.23
CA LEU A 53 -1.18 -11.47 -3.87
C LEU A 53 -2.60 -11.47 -3.28
N ALA A 54 -3.58 -10.93 -4.00
CA ALA A 54 -4.96 -10.86 -3.51
C ALA A 54 -5.52 -12.23 -3.10
N PRO A 55 -5.40 -13.31 -3.91
CA PRO A 55 -5.87 -14.63 -3.50
C PRO A 55 -5.12 -15.17 -2.29
N LEU A 56 -3.80 -15.01 -2.26
CA LEU A 56 -2.96 -15.44 -1.14
C LEU A 56 -3.30 -14.67 0.13
N ALA A 57 -3.51 -13.38 0.01
CA ALA A 57 -3.88 -12.52 1.12
C ALA A 57 -5.23 -12.94 1.74
N GLY A 58 -6.19 -13.33 0.88
CA GLY A 58 -7.47 -13.85 1.32
C GLY A 58 -7.32 -15.12 2.15
N VAL A 59 -6.50 -16.05 1.69
CA VAL A 59 -6.21 -17.31 2.42
C VAL A 59 -5.53 -17.02 3.75
N LEU A 60 -4.55 -16.11 3.75
CA LEU A 60 -3.83 -15.73 4.97
C LEU A 60 -4.75 -15.03 5.98
N ALA A 61 -5.66 -14.19 5.50
CA ALA A 61 -6.62 -13.50 6.36
C ALA A 61 -7.56 -14.49 7.07
N ASP A 62 -7.88 -15.62 6.42
CA ASP A 62 -8.72 -16.66 7.02
C ASP A 62 -7.96 -17.48 8.06
N ARG A 63 -6.65 -17.65 7.90
CA ARG A 63 -5.82 -18.51 8.77
C ARG A 63 -5.22 -17.79 9.98
N TYR A 64 -4.92 -16.50 9.82
CA TYR A 64 -4.23 -15.73 10.85
C TYR A 64 -5.16 -14.69 11.48
N ASP A 65 -4.75 -14.19 12.64
CA ASP A 65 -5.48 -13.15 13.34
C ASP A 65 -5.50 -11.88 12.47
N ARG A 66 -6.69 -11.34 12.25
CA ARG A 66 -6.92 -10.13 11.45
C ARG A 66 -6.13 -8.94 11.96
N ARG A 67 -6.10 -8.81 13.29
CA ARG A 67 -5.38 -7.72 13.95
C ARG A 67 -3.88 -7.78 13.64
N LEU A 68 -3.31 -8.99 13.71
CA LEU A 68 -1.90 -9.22 13.39
C LEU A 68 -1.61 -8.87 11.93
N MET A 69 -2.48 -9.30 11.02
CA MET A 69 -2.34 -9.00 9.59
C MET A 69 -2.36 -7.49 9.32
N MET A 70 -3.26 -6.78 9.97
CA MET A 70 -3.36 -5.32 9.83
C MET A 70 -2.11 -4.62 10.37
N ILE A 71 -1.59 -5.06 11.52
CA ILE A 71 -0.38 -4.48 12.12
C ILE A 71 0.84 -4.73 11.22
N ILE A 72 0.98 -5.94 10.71
CA ILE A 72 2.08 -6.30 9.79
C ILE A 72 1.99 -5.47 8.51
N GLY A 73 0.79 -5.35 7.95
CA GLY A 73 0.56 -4.56 6.75
C GLY A 73 0.93 -3.09 6.92
N ASP A 74 0.48 -2.50 8.03
CA ASP A 74 0.76 -1.09 8.32
C ASP A 74 2.25 -0.85 8.59
N ALA A 75 2.88 -1.71 9.39
CA ALA A 75 4.31 -1.61 9.68
C ALA A 75 5.14 -1.76 8.40
N GLY A 76 4.75 -2.68 7.54
CA GLY A 76 5.41 -2.88 6.26
C GLY A 76 5.22 -1.71 5.30
N SER A 77 4.05 -1.10 5.30
CA SER A 77 3.79 0.10 4.50
C SER A 77 4.67 1.27 4.94
N ILE A 78 4.83 1.45 6.24
CA ILE A 78 5.73 2.47 6.79
C ILE A 78 7.17 2.19 6.36
N LEU A 79 7.60 0.94 6.42
CA LEU A 79 8.95 0.54 5.98
C LEU A 79 9.15 0.81 4.49
N GLY A 80 8.17 0.46 3.65
CA GLY A 80 8.20 0.73 2.22
C GLY A 80 8.30 2.22 1.91
N LEU A 81 7.50 3.03 2.60
CA LEU A 81 7.55 4.48 2.46
C LEU A 81 8.90 5.04 2.92
N GLY A 82 9.48 4.48 3.98
CA GLY A 82 10.82 4.85 4.44
C GLY A 82 11.89 4.60 3.39
N ILE A 83 11.82 3.46 2.70
CA ILE A 83 12.72 3.13 1.60
C ILE A 83 12.56 4.13 0.44
N ILE A 84 11.32 4.46 0.09
CA ILE A 84 11.02 5.44 -0.96
C ILE A 84 11.59 6.81 -0.59
N LEU A 85 11.38 7.25 0.65
CA LEU A 85 11.89 8.54 1.13
C LEU A 85 13.43 8.57 1.11
N ALA A 86 14.07 7.47 1.50
CA ALA A 86 15.53 7.36 1.45
C ALA A 86 16.04 7.44 0.02
N ALA A 87 15.33 6.80 -0.92
CA ALA A 87 15.67 6.87 -2.33
C ALA A 87 15.52 8.28 -2.90
N LEU A 88 14.44 8.97 -2.49
CA LEU A 88 14.17 10.34 -2.95
C LEU A 88 15.10 11.38 -2.33
N SER A 89 15.73 11.05 -1.19
CA SER A 89 16.73 11.93 -0.55
C SER A 89 18.03 12.03 -1.34
N SER A 90 18.28 11.09 -2.24
CA SER A 90 19.45 11.12 -3.11
C SER A 90 19.32 12.23 -4.15
N PRO A 91 20.45 12.85 -4.59
CA PRO A 91 20.42 13.86 -5.65
C PRO A 91 19.80 13.36 -6.96
N ARG A 92 19.92 12.07 -7.21
CA ARG A 92 19.30 11.39 -8.36
C ARG A 92 18.53 10.18 -7.85
N PRO A 93 17.19 10.28 -7.71
CA PRO A 93 16.39 9.14 -7.26
C PRO A 93 16.52 7.98 -8.24
N SER A 94 16.89 6.81 -7.71
CA SER A 94 16.98 5.60 -8.52
C SER A 94 15.59 5.01 -8.71
N LEU A 95 15.22 4.75 -9.95
CA LEU A 95 13.95 4.11 -10.29
C LEU A 95 13.84 2.73 -9.62
N ALA A 96 14.94 1.99 -9.58
CA ALA A 96 14.99 0.65 -8.98
C ALA A 96 14.66 0.68 -7.48
N TRP A 97 15.22 1.63 -6.74
CA TRP A 97 14.94 1.76 -5.30
C TRP A 97 13.50 2.17 -5.01
N VAL A 98 12.96 3.10 -5.79
CA VAL A 98 11.58 3.55 -5.66
C VAL A 98 10.62 2.39 -5.98
N CYS A 99 10.90 1.65 -7.05
CA CYS A 99 10.11 0.47 -7.41
C CYS A 99 10.18 -0.61 -6.32
N ALA A 100 11.36 -0.85 -5.73
CA ALA A 100 11.52 -1.80 -4.65
C ALA A 100 10.65 -1.41 -3.44
N GLY A 101 10.70 -0.14 -3.04
CA GLY A 101 9.87 0.37 -1.95
C GLY A 101 8.39 0.26 -2.26
N ALA A 102 7.97 0.56 -3.49
CA ALA A 102 6.58 0.45 -3.92
C ALA A 102 6.11 -1.01 -3.88
N VAL A 103 6.93 -1.95 -4.35
CA VAL A 103 6.61 -3.38 -4.32
C VAL A 103 6.45 -3.87 -2.89
N ILE A 104 7.39 -3.54 -2.00
CA ILE A 104 7.35 -3.94 -0.60
C ILE A 104 6.08 -3.37 0.07
N SER A 105 5.83 -2.08 -0.11
CA SER A 105 4.66 -1.42 0.44
C SER A 105 3.36 -2.06 -0.06
N SER A 106 3.28 -2.34 -1.35
CA SER A 106 2.08 -2.96 -1.97
C SER A 106 1.87 -4.40 -1.52
N CYS A 107 2.94 -5.19 -1.39
CA CYS A 107 2.85 -6.56 -0.89
C CYS A 107 2.24 -6.60 0.51
N LEU A 108 2.69 -5.71 1.37
CA LEU A 108 2.23 -5.66 2.76
C LEU A 108 0.85 -5.00 2.88
N ALA A 109 0.56 -4.02 2.04
CA ALA A 109 -0.77 -3.41 1.96
C ALA A 109 -1.82 -4.43 1.48
N ALA A 110 -1.44 -5.36 0.59
CA ALA A 110 -2.32 -6.42 0.13
C ALA A 110 -2.79 -7.33 1.27
N LEU A 111 -1.98 -7.49 2.31
CA LEU A 111 -2.34 -8.27 3.50
C LEU A 111 -3.35 -7.53 4.38
N THR A 112 -3.28 -6.21 4.41
CA THR A 112 -4.16 -5.37 5.24
C THR A 112 -5.58 -5.28 4.67
N GLU A 113 -5.71 -5.21 3.37
CA GLU A 113 -6.98 -4.97 2.67
C GLU A 113 -8.06 -6.01 3.02
N PRO A 114 -7.81 -7.33 2.83
CA PRO A 114 -8.82 -8.34 3.15
C PRO A 114 -9.12 -8.42 4.64
N ALA A 115 -8.13 -8.21 5.50
CA ALA A 115 -8.34 -8.19 6.94
C ALA A 115 -9.26 -7.06 7.36
N LEU A 116 -9.10 -5.88 6.76
CA LEU A 116 -9.93 -4.73 7.03
C LEU A 116 -11.37 -4.97 6.57
N ARG A 117 -11.56 -5.51 5.37
CA ARG A 117 -12.89 -5.83 4.84
C ARG A 117 -13.62 -6.85 5.70
N ALA A 118 -12.93 -7.88 6.12
CA ALA A 118 -13.48 -8.91 6.98
C ALA A 118 -13.90 -8.34 8.34
N SER A 119 -13.11 -7.43 8.91
CA SER A 119 -13.43 -6.76 10.17
C SER A 119 -14.68 -5.90 10.06
N VAL A 120 -14.82 -5.15 8.96
CA VAL A 120 -16.00 -4.31 8.72
C VAL A 120 -17.26 -5.18 8.59
N THR A 121 -17.16 -6.30 7.87
CA THR A 121 -18.28 -7.23 7.68
C THR A 121 -18.73 -7.82 9.02
N ASP A 122 -17.79 -8.24 9.87
CA ASP A 122 -18.10 -8.80 11.19
C ASP A 122 -18.79 -7.78 12.09
N LEU A 123 -18.30 -6.53 12.09
CA LEU A 123 -18.90 -5.47 12.90
C LEU A 123 -20.28 -5.06 12.38
N ALA A 124 -20.48 -5.14 11.07
CA ALA A 124 -21.77 -4.79 10.46
C ALA A 124 -22.87 -5.83 10.75
N THR A 125 -22.48 -7.11 10.99
CA THR A 125 -23.44 -8.18 11.30
C THR A 125 -23.82 -8.23 12.78
N GLU A 126 -23.06 -7.62 13.65
CA GLU A 126 -23.39 -7.48 15.07
C GLU A 126 -24.28 -6.26 15.32
#